data_0f6e1f33c47c15fe39e75f322807d394
#
_entry.id   0f6e1f33c47c15fe39e75f322807d394
#
_cell.length_a   1.000
_cell.length_b   1.000
_cell.length_c   1.000
_cell.angle_alpha   90.00
_cell.angle_beta   90.00
_cell.angle_gamma   90.00
#
_symmetry.space_group_name_H-M   'P 1'
#
loop_
_entity.id
_entity.type
_entity.pdbx_description
1 polymer ?
#
loop_
_entity_poly.entity_id
_entity_poly.type
_entity_poly.pdbx_seq_one_letter_code
_entity_poly.pdbx_strand_id
1 'polypeptide(L)'
;DNFIFEFAYKFPTLVMCDMLGMNEDEYSSDVLLSLNQAIAESFIVFETRALSAQELFKADEQMTYLMKFFGDLFESRRRNPRDDLTTALVHAQDGEHGALTSEELATSVIGLFGAGFETTAHMIGNGIFCLGEHPDQQKILIDSPDIACDAVEEILRYESSLQATYRTAL
;
A
#
# COMPACT_ATOMS: atom_id res chain seq x y z
N ASP A 1 -18.84 -7.23 13.13
CA ASP A 1 -18.09 -7.23 11.88
C ASP A 1 -17.09 -6.07 11.94
N ASN A 2 -15.83 -6.34 11.59
CA ASN A 2 -14.77 -5.33 11.68
C ASN A 2 -14.53 -4.72 10.30
N PHE A 3 -15.25 -3.63 10.00
CA PHE A 3 -15.18 -2.90 8.73
C PHE A 3 -13.74 -2.60 8.29
N ILE A 4 -12.87 -2.25 9.23
CA ILE A 4 -11.47 -1.93 8.94
C ILE A 4 -10.77 -3.11 8.29
N PHE A 5 -10.83 -4.30 8.90
CA PHE A 5 -10.16 -5.50 8.36
C PHE A 5 -10.91 -6.14 7.19
N GLU A 6 -12.24 -6.07 7.18
CA GLU A 6 -13.05 -6.73 6.16
C GLU A 6 -13.17 -5.94 4.86
N PHE A 7 -13.03 -4.60 4.92
CA PHE A 7 -13.16 -3.74 3.75
C PHE A 7 -11.99 -2.78 3.59
N ALA A 8 -11.74 -1.89 4.58
CA ALA A 8 -10.80 -0.78 4.41
C ALA A 8 -9.37 -1.23 4.09
N TYR A 9 -8.90 -2.33 4.67
CA TYR A 9 -7.59 -2.91 4.32
C TYR A 9 -7.62 -3.73 3.03
N LYS A 10 -8.69 -4.49 2.78
CA LYS A 10 -8.76 -5.37 1.60
C LYS A 10 -8.85 -4.59 0.29
N PHE A 11 -9.68 -3.55 0.26
CA PHE A 11 -9.96 -2.85 -0.99
C PHE A 11 -8.70 -2.20 -1.61
N PRO A 12 -7.92 -1.38 -0.90
CA PRO A 12 -6.68 -0.82 -1.46
C PRO A 12 -5.63 -1.88 -1.80
N THR A 13 -5.56 -2.97 -1.00
CA THR A 13 -4.66 -4.09 -1.29
C THR A 13 -4.97 -4.73 -2.63
N LEU A 14 -6.25 -5.02 -2.90
CA LEU A 14 -6.67 -5.61 -4.18
C LEU A 14 -6.37 -4.68 -5.36
N VAL A 15 -6.56 -3.37 -5.19
CA VAL A 15 -6.19 -2.38 -6.22
C VAL A 15 -4.69 -2.40 -6.49
N MET A 16 -3.86 -2.42 -5.44
CA MET A 16 -2.39 -2.51 -5.60
C MET A 16 -1.97 -3.81 -6.27
N CYS A 17 -2.61 -4.94 -5.90
CA CYS A 17 -2.34 -6.24 -6.51
C CYS A 17 -2.72 -6.25 -8.00
N ASP A 18 -3.88 -5.71 -8.36
CA ASP A 18 -4.34 -5.61 -9.74
C ASP A 18 -3.37 -4.77 -10.58
N MET A 19 -2.97 -3.59 -10.09
CA MET A 19 -1.98 -2.74 -10.74
C MET A 19 -0.63 -3.45 -10.99
N LEU A 20 -0.18 -4.26 -10.04
CA LEU A 20 1.06 -5.04 -10.14
C LEU A 20 0.88 -6.36 -10.92
N GLY A 21 -0.33 -6.66 -11.40
CA GLY A 21 -0.64 -7.88 -12.13
C GLY A 21 -0.66 -9.13 -11.25
N MET A 22 -0.88 -8.98 -9.95
CA MET A 22 -1.01 -10.08 -8.98
C MET A 22 -2.50 -10.43 -8.81
N ASN A 23 -3.03 -11.23 -9.71
CA ASN A 23 -4.44 -11.63 -9.70
C ASN A 23 -4.69 -12.84 -8.78
N GLU A 24 -5.93 -13.00 -8.38
CA GLU A 24 -6.39 -14.08 -7.49
C GLU A 24 -6.16 -15.49 -8.06
N ASP A 25 -6.03 -15.62 -9.38
CA ASP A 25 -5.72 -16.90 -10.04
C ASP A 25 -4.28 -17.40 -9.74
N GLU A 26 -3.35 -16.48 -9.43
CA GLU A 26 -1.95 -16.79 -9.12
C GLU A 26 -1.64 -16.72 -7.62
N TYR A 27 -2.34 -15.85 -6.91
CA TYR A 27 -2.08 -15.57 -5.50
C TYR A 27 -3.39 -15.68 -4.69
N SER A 28 -3.42 -16.60 -3.74
CA SER A 28 -4.57 -16.71 -2.84
C SER A 28 -4.73 -15.44 -1.99
N SER A 29 -5.93 -15.17 -1.54
CA SER A 29 -6.22 -14.05 -0.63
C SER A 29 -5.34 -14.08 0.63
N ASP A 30 -4.95 -15.27 1.12
CA ASP A 30 -4.06 -15.41 2.27
C ASP A 30 -2.64 -14.90 1.96
N VAL A 31 -2.13 -15.14 0.76
CA VAL A 31 -0.83 -14.60 0.31
C VAL A 31 -0.89 -13.08 0.26
N LEU A 32 -1.94 -12.51 -0.31
CA LEU A 32 -2.10 -11.06 -0.42
C LEU A 32 -2.23 -10.40 0.97
N LEU A 33 -2.93 -11.03 1.90
CA LEU A 33 -3.00 -10.57 3.29
C LEU A 33 -1.63 -10.68 4.01
N SER A 34 -0.88 -11.74 3.74
CA SER A 34 0.47 -11.90 4.33
C SER A 34 1.46 -10.84 3.83
N LEU A 35 1.31 -10.37 2.59
CA LEU A 35 2.10 -9.25 2.08
C LEU A 35 1.81 -7.96 2.84
N ASN A 36 0.54 -7.65 3.12
CA ASN A 36 0.19 -6.47 3.91
C ASN A 36 0.80 -6.52 5.30
N GLN A 37 0.72 -7.68 5.96
CA GLN A 37 1.33 -7.86 7.27
C GLN A 37 2.84 -7.70 7.22
N ALA A 38 3.51 -8.29 6.23
CA ALA A 38 4.95 -8.19 6.07
C ALA A 38 5.40 -6.75 5.83
N ILE A 39 4.65 -5.98 5.03
CA ILE A 39 4.92 -4.56 4.80
C ILE A 39 4.74 -3.75 6.09
N ALA A 40 3.61 -3.91 6.78
CA ALA A 40 3.36 -3.20 8.03
C ALA A 40 4.44 -3.49 9.09
N GLU A 41 4.87 -4.74 9.21
CA GLU A 41 5.93 -5.15 10.13
C GLU A 41 7.33 -4.65 9.70
N SER A 42 7.61 -4.55 8.39
CA SER A 42 8.88 -3.99 7.91
C SER A 42 8.92 -2.47 8.04
N PHE A 43 7.78 -1.78 7.90
CA PHE A 43 7.69 -0.32 7.97
C PHE A 43 7.70 0.24 9.39
N ILE A 44 7.72 -0.59 10.42
CA ILE A 44 7.91 -0.17 11.82
C ILE A 44 9.18 0.69 12.01
N VAL A 45 10.16 0.56 11.11
CA VAL A 45 11.40 1.36 11.13
C VAL A 45 11.16 2.86 10.90
N PHE A 46 10.00 3.25 10.38
CA PHE A 46 9.61 4.65 10.20
C PHE A 46 8.96 5.26 11.45
N GLU A 47 8.72 4.47 12.49
CA GLU A 47 8.22 5.00 13.75
C GLU A 47 9.23 5.90 14.44
N THR A 48 8.76 6.95 15.11
CA THR A 48 9.61 7.95 15.77
C THR A 48 10.08 7.53 17.18
N ARG A 49 9.64 6.35 17.66
CA ARG A 49 10.07 5.77 18.94
C ARG A 49 11.31 4.89 18.79
N ALA A 50 12.01 4.65 19.88
CA ALA A 50 13.07 3.67 19.89
C ALA A 50 12.50 2.25 19.70
N LEU A 51 13.11 1.48 18.81
CA LEU A 51 12.75 0.09 18.53
C LEU A 51 13.66 -0.86 19.32
N SER A 52 13.08 -1.96 19.76
CA SER A 52 13.83 -3.06 20.37
C SER A 52 14.60 -3.85 19.30
N ALA A 53 15.65 -4.57 19.72
CA ALA A 53 16.39 -5.46 18.82
C ALA A 53 15.50 -6.54 18.20
N GLN A 54 14.47 -7.00 18.91
CA GLN A 54 13.52 -8.00 18.40
C GLN A 54 12.62 -7.43 17.31
N GLU A 55 12.15 -6.18 17.46
CA GLU A 55 11.36 -5.49 16.42
C GLU A 55 12.19 -5.25 15.16
N LEU A 56 13.45 -4.80 15.32
CA LEU A 56 14.36 -4.62 14.19
C LEU A 56 14.65 -5.93 13.47
N PHE A 57 14.89 -7.02 14.21
CA PHE A 57 15.11 -8.33 13.63
C PHE A 57 13.89 -8.81 12.83
N LYS A 58 12.69 -8.64 13.40
CA LYS A 58 11.45 -9.00 12.71
C LYS A 58 11.25 -8.18 11.44
N ALA A 59 11.49 -6.87 11.49
CA ALA A 59 11.40 -6.01 10.32
C ALA A 59 12.34 -6.45 9.18
N ASP A 60 13.57 -6.85 9.52
CA ASP A 60 14.57 -7.36 8.57
C ASP A 60 14.14 -8.69 7.94
N GLU A 61 13.59 -9.62 8.75
CA GLU A 61 13.02 -10.88 8.23
C GLU A 61 11.88 -10.60 7.24
N GLN A 62 10.97 -9.69 7.55
CA GLN A 62 9.86 -9.34 6.66
C GLN A 62 10.34 -8.65 5.39
N MET A 63 11.30 -7.74 5.49
CA MET A 63 11.90 -7.12 4.31
C MET A 63 12.58 -8.14 3.41
N THR A 64 13.31 -9.10 3.98
CA THR A 64 13.93 -10.20 3.24
C THR A 64 12.88 -11.05 2.50
N TYR A 65 11.76 -11.36 3.16
CA TYR A 65 10.63 -12.06 2.54
C TYR A 65 10.05 -11.26 1.35
N LEU A 66 9.79 -9.97 1.55
CA LEU A 66 9.25 -9.09 0.51
C LEU A 66 10.20 -8.94 -0.68
N MET A 67 11.49 -8.75 -0.43
CA MET A 67 12.52 -8.68 -1.49
C MET A 67 12.55 -9.94 -2.35
N LYS A 68 12.47 -11.11 -1.70
CA LYS A 68 12.39 -12.38 -2.41
C LYS A 68 11.10 -12.50 -3.21
N PHE A 69 9.96 -12.19 -2.62
CA PHE A 69 8.65 -12.28 -3.27
C PHE A 69 8.58 -11.43 -4.55
N PHE A 70 8.93 -10.14 -4.44
CA PHE A 70 8.92 -9.25 -5.60
C PHE A 70 10.02 -9.59 -6.62
N GLY A 71 11.18 -10.07 -6.17
CA GLY A 71 12.20 -10.61 -7.05
C GLY A 71 11.70 -11.78 -7.90
N ASP A 72 11.02 -12.75 -7.29
CA ASP A 72 10.42 -13.90 -7.97
C ASP A 72 9.31 -13.45 -8.96
N LEU A 73 8.51 -12.43 -8.59
CA LEU A 73 7.51 -11.82 -9.46
C LEU A 73 8.16 -11.18 -10.70
N PHE A 74 9.24 -10.40 -10.53
CA PHE A 74 9.97 -9.78 -11.63
C PHE A 74 10.54 -10.80 -12.60
N GLU A 75 11.18 -11.85 -12.08
CA GLU A 75 11.68 -12.94 -12.92
C GLU A 75 10.56 -13.67 -13.68
N SER A 76 9.39 -13.81 -13.07
CA SER A 76 8.21 -14.35 -13.74
C SER A 76 7.77 -13.44 -14.90
N ARG A 77 7.74 -12.12 -14.70
CA ARG A 77 7.33 -11.14 -15.74
C ARG A 77 8.37 -11.00 -16.84
N ARG A 78 9.66 -11.13 -16.56
CA ARG A 78 10.70 -11.23 -17.60
C ARG A 78 10.47 -12.40 -18.54
N ARG A 79 10.09 -13.57 -18.00
CA ARG A 79 9.83 -14.77 -18.80
C ARG A 79 8.48 -14.73 -19.52
N ASN A 80 7.46 -14.19 -18.87
CA ASN A 80 6.09 -14.13 -19.35
C ASN A 80 5.51 -12.72 -19.15
N PRO A 81 5.83 -11.78 -20.06
CA PRO A 81 5.32 -10.42 -19.99
C PRO A 81 3.78 -10.37 -20.04
N ARG A 82 3.19 -9.42 -19.30
CA ARG A 82 1.74 -9.16 -19.27
C ARG A 82 1.47 -7.67 -19.41
N ASP A 83 0.22 -7.32 -19.57
CA ASP A 83 -0.25 -5.92 -19.54
C ASP A 83 -0.45 -5.50 -18.07
N ASP A 84 0.66 -5.31 -17.35
CA ASP A 84 0.70 -4.92 -15.96
C ASP A 84 1.88 -3.97 -15.66
N LEU A 85 1.80 -3.26 -14.53
CA LEU A 85 2.84 -2.32 -14.11
C LEU A 85 4.17 -3.05 -13.85
N THR A 86 4.15 -4.25 -13.31
CA THR A 86 5.38 -5.03 -13.05
C THR A 86 6.15 -5.31 -14.33
N THR A 87 5.47 -5.72 -15.40
CA THR A 87 6.08 -5.91 -16.72
C THR A 87 6.68 -4.61 -17.25
N ALA A 88 5.94 -3.50 -17.16
CA ALA A 88 6.44 -2.20 -17.60
C ALA A 88 7.70 -1.77 -16.83
N LEU A 89 7.72 -1.97 -15.52
CA LEU A 89 8.86 -1.64 -14.66
C LEU A 89 10.10 -2.49 -14.96
N VAL A 90 9.91 -3.79 -15.15
CA VAL A 90 10.99 -4.73 -15.50
C VAL A 90 11.58 -4.38 -16.88
N HIS A 91 10.74 -4.10 -17.88
CA HIS A 91 11.21 -3.68 -19.20
C HIS A 91 11.94 -2.32 -19.16
N ALA A 92 11.47 -1.37 -18.33
CA ALA A 92 12.15 -0.09 -18.15
C ALA A 92 13.53 -0.27 -17.47
N GLN A 93 13.65 -1.22 -16.53
CA GLN A 93 14.94 -1.56 -15.90
C GLN A 93 15.92 -2.19 -16.89
N ASP A 94 15.44 -3.13 -17.71
CA ASP A 94 16.26 -3.88 -18.65
C ASP A 94 16.61 -3.08 -19.93
N GLY A 95 16.03 -1.88 -20.12
CA GLY A 95 16.26 -1.00 -21.26
C GLY A 95 17.62 -0.29 -21.24
N GLU A 96 18.01 0.34 -22.37
CA GLU A 96 19.31 1.02 -22.55
C GLU A 96 19.61 2.12 -21.52
N HIS A 97 18.58 2.65 -20.86
CA HIS A 97 18.67 3.70 -19.83
C HIS A 97 18.23 3.21 -18.46
N GLY A 98 18.19 1.89 -18.25
CA GLY A 98 17.84 1.29 -16.96
C GLY A 98 18.76 1.78 -15.86
N ALA A 99 18.23 2.60 -14.95
CA ALA A 99 18.99 3.25 -13.88
C ALA A 99 18.93 2.50 -12.55
N LEU A 100 17.98 1.55 -12.40
CA LEU A 100 17.76 0.83 -11.15
C LEU A 100 18.38 -0.57 -11.18
N THR A 101 19.02 -0.94 -10.09
CA THR A 101 19.37 -2.34 -9.81
C THR A 101 18.11 -3.15 -9.49
N SER A 102 18.18 -4.48 -9.51
CA SER A 102 17.05 -5.34 -9.13
C SER A 102 16.63 -5.12 -7.67
N GLU A 103 17.57 -4.81 -6.79
CA GLU A 103 17.29 -4.48 -5.39
C GLU A 103 16.57 -3.14 -5.25
N GLU A 104 17.02 -2.10 -5.96
CA GLU A 104 16.36 -0.80 -5.98
C GLU A 104 14.96 -0.87 -6.57
N LEU A 105 14.74 -1.68 -7.61
CA LEU A 105 13.42 -1.91 -8.17
C LEU A 105 12.50 -2.59 -7.15
N ALA A 106 12.96 -3.67 -6.50
CA ALA A 106 12.19 -4.37 -5.50
C ALA A 106 11.84 -3.45 -4.32
N THR A 107 12.80 -2.70 -3.80
CA THR A 107 12.58 -1.74 -2.72
C THR A 107 11.58 -0.66 -3.12
N SER A 108 11.66 -0.17 -4.36
CA SER A 108 10.73 0.84 -4.88
C SER A 108 9.30 0.30 -4.98
N VAL A 109 9.12 -0.95 -5.45
CA VAL A 109 7.80 -1.60 -5.54
C VAL A 109 7.23 -1.90 -4.16
N ILE A 110 8.05 -2.37 -3.21
CA ILE A 110 7.64 -2.57 -1.80
C ILE A 110 7.16 -1.25 -1.20
N GLY A 111 7.93 -0.17 -1.42
CA GLY A 111 7.57 1.18 -0.97
C GLY A 111 6.27 1.68 -1.58
N LEU A 112 6.07 1.48 -2.89
CA LEU A 112 4.84 1.85 -3.60
C LEU A 112 3.63 1.07 -3.06
N PHE A 113 3.77 -0.24 -2.87
CA PHE A 113 2.72 -1.09 -2.35
C PHE A 113 2.30 -0.65 -0.94
N GLY A 114 3.28 -0.48 -0.03
CA GLY A 114 3.00 -0.04 1.34
C GLY A 114 2.35 1.34 1.42
N ALA A 115 2.88 2.30 0.65
CA ALA A 115 2.31 3.65 0.59
C ALA A 115 0.88 3.66 0.03
N GLY A 116 0.58 2.79 -0.94
CA GLY A 116 -0.71 2.78 -1.63
C GLY A 116 -1.84 2.16 -0.81
N PHE A 117 -1.57 1.12 0.01
CA PHE A 117 -2.66 0.46 0.71
C PHE A 117 -2.93 1.00 2.11
N GLU A 118 -1.91 1.22 2.94
CA GLU A 118 -2.07 1.54 4.37
C GLU A 118 -2.68 2.92 4.58
N THR A 119 -2.15 3.93 3.89
CA THR A 119 -2.66 5.30 3.99
C THR A 119 -4.11 5.41 3.51
N THR A 120 -4.44 4.71 2.42
CA THR A 120 -5.80 4.67 1.86
C THR A 120 -6.75 3.92 2.78
N ALA A 121 -6.33 2.80 3.38
CA ALA A 121 -7.14 2.07 4.35
C ALA A 121 -7.47 2.93 5.58
N HIS A 122 -6.49 3.64 6.11
CA HIS A 122 -6.70 4.56 7.23
C HIS A 122 -7.62 5.72 6.85
N MET A 123 -7.47 6.31 5.65
CA MET A 123 -8.36 7.35 5.16
C MET A 123 -9.82 6.86 5.07
N ILE A 124 -10.06 5.66 4.55
CA ILE A 124 -11.39 5.06 4.49
C ILE A 124 -11.95 4.88 5.91
N GLY A 125 -11.14 4.37 6.84
CA GLY A 125 -11.54 4.19 8.24
C GLY A 125 -11.90 5.51 8.92
N ASN A 126 -11.02 6.52 8.79
CA ASN A 126 -11.25 7.86 9.34
C ASN A 126 -12.50 8.51 8.74
N GLY A 127 -12.68 8.39 7.42
CA GLY A 127 -13.84 8.94 6.72
C GLY A 127 -15.16 8.35 7.22
N ILE A 128 -15.25 7.03 7.36
CA ILE A 128 -16.46 6.36 7.90
C ILE A 128 -16.69 6.75 9.35
N PHE A 129 -15.65 6.83 10.15
CA PHE A 129 -15.75 7.27 11.54
C PHE A 129 -16.27 8.72 11.64
N CYS A 130 -15.66 9.65 10.89
CA CYS A 130 -16.07 11.05 10.86
C CYS A 130 -17.52 11.23 10.38
N LEU A 131 -17.93 10.52 9.34
CA LEU A 131 -19.32 10.55 8.87
C LEU A 131 -20.30 9.99 9.91
N GLY A 132 -19.88 8.98 10.70
CA GLY A 132 -20.66 8.47 11.81
C GLY A 132 -20.88 9.48 12.94
N GLU A 133 -19.86 10.29 13.24
CA GLU A 133 -19.94 11.37 14.24
C GLU A 133 -20.70 12.62 13.73
N HIS A 134 -20.89 12.76 12.40
CA HIS A 134 -21.55 13.90 11.76
C HIS A 134 -22.72 13.44 10.85
N PRO A 135 -23.86 13.00 11.43
CA PRO A 135 -24.97 12.42 10.67
C PRO A 135 -25.61 13.40 9.65
N ASP A 136 -25.52 14.70 9.90
CA ASP A 136 -25.96 15.73 8.97
C ASP A 136 -25.11 15.76 7.69
N GLN A 137 -23.79 15.65 7.81
CA GLN A 137 -22.87 15.57 6.68
C GLN A 137 -23.01 14.25 5.94
N GLN A 138 -23.17 13.13 6.66
CA GLN A 138 -23.46 11.83 6.08
C GLN A 138 -24.73 11.90 5.22
N LYS A 139 -25.80 12.55 5.72
CA LYS A 139 -27.03 12.69 4.99
C LYS A 139 -26.86 13.53 3.72
N ILE A 140 -26.11 14.61 3.75
CA ILE A 140 -25.80 15.44 2.57
C ILE A 140 -25.12 14.59 1.49
N LEU A 141 -24.11 13.81 1.87
CA LEU A 141 -23.40 12.94 0.94
C LEU A 141 -24.30 11.84 0.34
N ILE A 142 -25.19 11.26 1.14
CA ILE A 142 -26.17 10.26 0.64
C ILE A 142 -27.16 10.88 -0.33
N ASP A 143 -27.66 12.09 -0.02
CA ASP A 143 -28.64 12.79 -0.83
C ASP A 143 -28.04 13.39 -2.13
N SER A 144 -26.71 13.59 -2.15
CA SER A 144 -25.97 14.23 -3.26
C SER A 144 -24.63 13.50 -3.51
N PRO A 145 -24.63 12.28 -4.08
CA PRO A 145 -23.41 11.49 -4.28
C PRO A 145 -22.38 12.12 -5.23
N ASP A 146 -22.77 13.08 -6.03
CA ASP A 146 -21.92 13.86 -6.95
C ASP A 146 -20.86 14.71 -6.23
N ILE A 147 -21.05 15.02 -4.93
CA ILE A 147 -20.05 15.70 -4.11
C ILE A 147 -19.02 14.76 -3.48
N ALA A 148 -18.98 13.47 -3.85
CA ALA A 148 -18.08 12.49 -3.23
C ALA A 148 -16.61 12.88 -3.32
N CYS A 149 -16.16 13.51 -4.42
CA CYS A 149 -14.80 14.01 -4.55
C CYS A 149 -14.47 15.08 -3.52
N ASP A 150 -15.38 16.06 -3.33
CA ASP A 150 -15.22 17.13 -2.34
C ASP A 150 -15.23 16.56 -0.91
N ALA A 151 -16.07 15.55 -0.66
CA ALA A 151 -16.12 14.85 0.62
C ALA A 151 -14.80 14.14 0.94
N VAL A 152 -14.16 13.51 -0.05
CA VAL A 152 -12.83 12.88 0.11
C VAL A 152 -11.77 13.93 0.47
N GLU A 153 -11.74 15.06 -0.23
CA GLU A 153 -10.81 16.17 0.07
C GLU A 153 -11.02 16.71 1.49
N GLU A 154 -12.28 16.84 1.92
CA GLU A 154 -12.60 17.31 3.27
C GLU A 154 -12.21 16.27 4.34
N ILE A 155 -12.40 14.98 4.09
CA ILE A 155 -11.92 13.91 5.00
C ILE A 155 -10.40 13.98 5.15
N LEU A 156 -9.67 14.11 4.04
CA LEU A 156 -8.21 14.26 4.04
C LEU A 156 -7.73 15.49 4.79
N ARG A 157 -8.48 16.58 4.71
CA ARG A 157 -8.18 17.82 5.46
C ARG A 157 -8.50 17.69 6.95
N TYR A 158 -9.66 17.09 7.29
CA TYR A 158 -10.21 17.07 8.65
C TYR A 158 -9.50 16.01 9.52
N GLU A 159 -9.32 14.80 9.01
CA GLU A 159 -8.69 13.68 9.73
C GLU A 159 -7.74 12.92 8.79
N SER A 160 -6.60 13.55 8.50
CA SER A 160 -5.60 12.95 7.60
C SER A 160 -5.05 11.63 8.13
N SER A 161 -4.94 10.63 7.28
CA SER A 161 -4.27 9.36 7.60
C SER A 161 -2.77 9.54 7.84
N LEU A 162 -2.13 10.52 7.18
CA LEU A 162 -0.72 10.85 7.37
C LEU A 162 -0.61 12.16 8.16
N GLN A 163 -0.37 12.05 9.45
CA GLN A 163 -0.39 13.17 10.41
C GLN A 163 0.87 14.05 10.35
N ALA A 164 2.00 13.50 9.94
CA ALA A 164 3.27 14.23 9.85
C ALA A 164 4.20 13.64 8.80
N THR A 165 4.98 14.51 8.16
CA THR A 165 6.11 14.11 7.30
C THR A 165 7.36 14.84 7.76
N TYR A 166 8.50 14.14 7.69
CA TYR A 166 9.79 14.68 8.12
C TYR A 166 10.71 14.88 6.93
N ARG A 167 11.53 15.94 7.01
CA ARG A 167 12.59 16.23 6.04
C ARG A 167 13.83 16.71 6.80
N THR A 168 15.01 16.29 6.37
CA THR A 168 16.28 16.82 6.86
C THR A 168 16.71 17.94 5.93
N ALA A 169 17.01 19.12 6.51
CA ALA A 169 17.63 20.20 5.76
C ALA A 169 19.10 19.80 5.46
N LEU A 170 19.53 19.98 4.21
CA LEU A 170 20.91 19.76 3.76
C LEU A 170 21.71 21.05 3.84
#